data_61a30c6f6e9b68dd3dbecb592f95f4c3
#
_entry.id   61a30c6f6e9b68dd3dbecb592f95f4c3
#
_cell.length_a   1.000
_cell.length_b   1.000
_cell.length_c   1.000
_cell.angle_alpha   90.00
_cell.angle_beta   90.00
_cell.angle_gamma   90.00
#
_symmetry.space_group_name_H-M   'P 1'
#
loop_
_entity.id
_entity.type
_entity.pdbx_description
1 polymer ?
#
loop_
_entity_poly.entity_id
_entity_poly.type
_entity_poly.pdbx_seq_one_letter_code
_entity_poly.pdbx_strand_id
1 'polypeptide(L)'
;RPDRGRLYTAGVIGTGDPQYENMFRHYAWKYGDRVSANICYSDELAHKLYAAADAFLMPSRFEPCGLTQLISFRYGTVPIVRETGGLRDTVKPFNEYENTGDGFSFANYNGDEMLSVINYSKHIFFDRRKQWNQMIDRGMANDYSWNNSKGKYEGLYNYLLGC
;
A
#
# COMPACT_ATOMS: atom_id res chain seq x y z
N ARG A 1 11.26 -19.72 16.16
CA ARG A 1 10.14 -19.74 17.11
C ARG A 1 9.04 -18.87 16.51
N PRO A 2 7.77 -19.31 16.44
CA PRO A 2 6.69 -18.42 16.04
C PRO A 2 6.60 -17.28 17.05
N ASP A 3 6.50 -16.08 16.54
CA ASP A 3 6.52 -14.79 17.22
C ASP A 3 5.25 -14.62 18.08
N ARG A 4 5.25 -15.14 19.30
CA ARG A 4 4.08 -15.17 20.21
C ARG A 4 3.70 -13.81 20.81
N GLY A 5 4.37 -12.72 20.43
CA GLY A 5 4.18 -11.41 21.05
C GLY A 5 3.71 -10.29 20.12
N ARG A 6 3.75 -10.47 18.81
CA ARG A 6 3.45 -9.40 17.85
C ARG A 6 2.09 -9.64 17.20
N LEU A 7 1.05 -9.12 17.85
CA LEU A 7 -0.32 -9.15 17.32
C LEU A 7 -0.45 -8.16 16.17
N TYR A 8 -1.00 -8.61 15.07
CA TYR A 8 -1.44 -7.76 13.97
C TYR A 8 -2.85 -8.15 13.55
N THR A 9 -3.58 -7.19 13.05
CA THR A 9 -4.93 -7.37 12.52
C THR A 9 -4.94 -7.12 11.02
N ALA A 10 -5.89 -7.70 10.31
CA ALA A 10 -6.10 -7.50 8.88
C ALA A 10 -7.55 -7.13 8.61
N GLY A 11 -7.77 -6.03 7.90
CA GLY A 11 -9.07 -5.62 7.41
C GLY A 11 -9.13 -5.72 5.89
N VAL A 12 -10.19 -6.31 5.37
CA VAL A 12 -10.47 -6.37 3.93
C VAL A 12 -11.76 -5.63 3.64
N ILE A 13 -11.73 -4.80 2.61
CA ILE A 13 -12.94 -4.14 2.06
C ILE A 13 -12.94 -4.30 0.55
N GLY A 14 -14.08 -4.65 -0.02
CA GLY A 14 -14.29 -4.78 -1.45
C GLY A 14 -15.28 -5.88 -1.81
N THR A 15 -15.57 -5.96 -3.08
CA THR A 15 -16.38 -7.02 -3.69
C THR A 15 -15.57 -7.70 -4.80
N GLY A 16 -15.92 -8.93 -5.15
CA GLY A 16 -15.20 -9.66 -6.17
C GLY A 16 -15.84 -11.02 -6.49
N ASP A 17 -15.00 -11.97 -6.85
CA ASP A 17 -15.46 -13.33 -7.10
C ASP A 17 -16.02 -13.96 -5.81
N PRO A 18 -17.22 -14.58 -5.86
CA PRO A 18 -17.85 -15.18 -4.69
C PRO A 18 -16.98 -16.21 -3.96
N GLN A 19 -16.10 -16.90 -4.66
CA GLN A 19 -15.18 -17.85 -4.05
C GLN A 19 -14.24 -17.16 -3.06
N TYR A 20 -13.65 -16.03 -3.46
CA TYR A 20 -12.75 -15.25 -2.60
C TYR A 20 -13.50 -14.49 -1.51
N GLU A 21 -14.67 -13.94 -1.81
CA GLU A 21 -15.52 -13.32 -0.80
C GLU A 21 -15.87 -14.30 0.33
N ASN A 22 -16.27 -15.52 -0.01
CA ASN A 22 -16.59 -16.57 0.97
C ASN A 22 -15.35 -17.00 1.76
N MET A 23 -14.19 -17.07 1.11
CA MET A 23 -12.92 -17.33 1.79
C MET A 23 -12.62 -16.25 2.84
N PHE A 24 -12.76 -14.97 2.51
CA PHE A 24 -12.55 -13.88 3.48
C PHE A 24 -13.56 -13.89 4.61
N ARG A 25 -14.86 -14.16 4.34
CA ARG A 25 -15.88 -14.35 5.38
C ARG A 25 -15.53 -15.50 6.31
N HIS A 26 -15.04 -16.62 5.77
CA HIS A 26 -14.62 -17.78 6.57
C HIS A 26 -13.45 -17.42 7.49
N TYR A 27 -12.41 -16.74 6.99
CA TYR A 27 -11.27 -16.32 7.82
C TYR A 27 -11.63 -15.26 8.84
N ALA A 28 -12.53 -14.32 8.52
CA ALA A 28 -13.06 -13.37 9.48
C ALA A 28 -13.85 -14.06 10.61
N TRP A 29 -14.66 -15.07 10.29
CA TRP A 29 -15.32 -15.90 11.30
C TRP A 29 -14.32 -16.68 12.16
N LYS A 30 -13.32 -17.31 11.52
CA LYS A 30 -12.33 -18.16 12.21
C LYS A 30 -11.38 -17.36 13.12
N TYR A 31 -11.03 -16.14 12.73
CA TYR A 31 -10.06 -15.27 13.40
C TYR A 31 -10.67 -13.88 13.70
N GLY A 32 -11.89 -13.86 14.24
CA GLY A 32 -12.69 -12.65 14.41
C GLY A 32 -12.09 -11.56 15.29
N ASP A 33 -11.11 -11.90 16.13
CA ASP A 33 -10.31 -10.96 16.90
C ASP A 33 -9.16 -10.31 16.09
N ARG A 34 -8.85 -10.82 14.90
CA ARG A 34 -7.70 -10.40 14.10
C ARG A 34 -8.01 -10.11 12.63
N VAL A 35 -9.09 -10.66 12.10
CA VAL A 35 -9.47 -10.53 10.69
C VAL A 35 -10.88 -9.98 10.58
N SER A 36 -11.03 -8.91 9.81
CA SER A 36 -12.33 -8.34 9.45
C SER A 36 -12.50 -8.39 7.93
N ALA A 37 -13.65 -8.84 7.45
CA ALA A 37 -13.99 -8.86 6.03
C ALA A 37 -15.29 -8.06 5.81
N ASN A 38 -15.15 -6.93 5.14
CA ASN A 38 -16.24 -6.04 4.76
C ASN A 38 -16.48 -6.19 3.25
N ILE A 39 -17.36 -7.14 2.90
CA ILE A 39 -17.66 -7.43 1.50
C ILE A 39 -18.72 -6.45 1.00
N CYS A 40 -18.27 -5.25 0.73
CA CYS A 40 -19.10 -4.15 0.23
C CYS A 40 -18.22 -3.10 -0.47
N TYR A 41 -18.86 -2.25 -1.26
CA TYR A 41 -18.27 -1.01 -1.73
C TYR A 41 -18.70 0.13 -0.80
N SER A 42 -17.74 0.78 -0.15
CA SER A 42 -18.00 1.93 0.72
C SER A 42 -16.77 2.84 0.76
N ASP A 43 -16.89 4.01 0.17
CA ASP A 43 -15.84 5.03 0.16
C ASP A 43 -15.57 5.54 1.59
N GLU A 44 -16.61 5.77 2.38
CA GLU A 44 -16.47 6.18 3.78
C GLU A 44 -15.68 5.17 4.61
N LEU A 45 -16.00 3.87 4.47
CA LEU A 45 -15.28 2.82 5.21
C LEU A 45 -13.85 2.67 4.72
N ALA A 46 -13.60 2.83 3.41
CA ALA A 46 -12.25 2.80 2.85
C ALA A 46 -11.37 3.91 3.47
N HIS A 47 -11.87 5.14 3.56
CA HIS A 47 -11.15 6.24 4.20
C HIS A 47 -10.88 6.00 5.69
N LYS A 48 -11.84 5.40 6.43
CA LYS A 48 -11.63 5.01 7.82
C LYS A 48 -10.54 3.94 7.96
N LEU A 49 -10.49 2.97 7.03
CA LEU A 49 -9.45 1.94 7.01
C LEU A 49 -8.07 2.54 6.68
N TYR A 50 -7.96 3.45 5.72
CA TYR A 50 -6.69 4.16 5.47
C TYR A 50 -6.22 4.89 6.73
N ALA A 51 -7.11 5.60 7.43
CA ALA A 51 -6.75 6.34 8.63
C ALA A 51 -6.36 5.44 9.81
N ALA A 52 -6.90 4.22 9.88
CA ALA A 52 -6.70 3.31 11.01
C ALA A 52 -5.54 2.32 10.81
N ALA A 53 -5.10 2.10 9.57
CA ALA A 53 -4.10 1.09 9.25
C ALA A 53 -2.67 1.62 9.35
N ASP A 54 -1.74 0.79 9.79
CA ASP A 54 -0.30 1.08 9.70
C ASP A 54 0.25 0.78 8.30
N ALA A 55 -0.29 -0.24 7.63
CA ALA A 55 0.10 -0.63 6.28
C ALA A 55 -1.11 -0.97 5.41
N PHE A 56 -0.98 -0.72 4.12
CA PHE A 56 -1.99 -1.00 3.10
C PHE A 56 -1.44 -1.94 2.04
N LEU A 57 -2.01 -3.16 1.94
CA LEU A 57 -1.58 -4.18 0.99
C LEU A 57 -2.37 -4.09 -0.32
N MET A 58 -1.67 -3.94 -1.44
CA MET A 58 -2.23 -3.84 -2.79
C MET A 58 -1.54 -4.79 -3.77
N PRO A 59 -1.90 -6.09 -3.76
CA PRO A 59 -1.25 -7.14 -4.57
C PRO A 59 -1.87 -7.24 -5.97
N SER A 60 -2.18 -6.13 -6.60
CA SER A 60 -2.91 -6.08 -7.87
C SER A 60 -2.21 -6.87 -8.97
N ARG A 61 -2.96 -7.71 -9.70
CA ARG A 61 -2.46 -8.37 -10.92
C ARG A 61 -2.22 -7.35 -12.04
N PHE A 62 -3.06 -6.34 -12.11
CA PHE A 62 -2.97 -5.23 -13.05
C PHE A 62 -3.50 -3.97 -12.38
N GLU A 63 -2.77 -2.86 -12.54
CA GLU A 63 -3.16 -1.56 -11.98
C GLU A 63 -2.62 -0.44 -12.89
N PRO A 64 -3.48 0.23 -13.67
CA PRO A 64 -3.00 1.23 -14.61
C PRO A 64 -2.42 2.47 -13.95
N CYS A 65 -3.04 2.97 -12.90
CA CYS A 65 -2.63 4.18 -12.19
C CYS A 65 -2.46 3.93 -10.68
N GLY A 66 -3.52 3.42 -10.04
CA GLY A 66 -3.62 3.29 -8.59
C GLY A 66 -3.78 4.65 -7.90
N LEU A 67 -4.96 4.91 -7.36
CA LEU A 67 -5.20 6.07 -6.51
C LEU A 67 -5.09 5.71 -5.03
N THR A 68 -5.38 4.48 -4.70
CA THR A 68 -5.49 3.99 -3.32
C THR A 68 -4.15 4.07 -2.56
N GLN A 69 -3.00 3.79 -3.21
CA GLN A 69 -1.70 3.99 -2.59
C GLN A 69 -1.36 5.47 -2.39
N LEU A 70 -1.81 6.35 -3.29
CA LEU A 70 -1.62 7.80 -3.13
C LEU A 70 -2.45 8.33 -1.96
N ILE A 71 -3.67 7.83 -1.82
CA ILE A 71 -4.54 8.12 -0.68
C ILE A 71 -3.88 7.61 0.61
N SER A 72 -3.40 6.35 0.62
CA SER A 72 -2.74 5.77 1.80
C SER A 72 -1.55 6.60 2.28
N PHE A 73 -0.71 7.10 1.37
CA PHE A 73 0.37 8.03 1.71
C PHE A 73 -0.13 9.28 2.46
N ARG A 74 -1.24 9.89 2.01
CA ARG A 74 -1.80 11.08 2.66
C ARG A 74 -2.32 10.81 4.07
N TYR A 75 -2.70 9.57 4.37
CA TYR A 75 -3.10 9.13 5.71
C TYR A 75 -1.92 8.63 6.56
N GLY A 76 -0.70 8.61 6.03
CA GLY A 76 0.47 8.07 6.72
C GLY A 76 0.48 6.53 6.79
N THR A 77 -0.31 5.88 5.96
CA THR A 77 -0.39 4.41 5.87
C THR A 77 0.59 3.92 4.83
N VAL A 78 1.52 3.06 5.23
CA VAL A 78 2.62 2.59 4.37
C VAL A 78 2.11 1.57 3.35
N PRO A 79 2.25 1.83 2.02
CA PRO A 79 1.83 0.88 1.01
C PRO A 79 2.78 -0.30 0.88
N ILE A 80 2.21 -1.49 0.69
CA ILE A 80 2.90 -2.73 0.30
C ILE A 80 2.26 -3.15 -1.03
N VAL A 81 2.98 -3.02 -2.15
CA VAL A 81 2.37 -3.14 -3.47
C VAL A 81 3.08 -4.18 -4.34
N ARG A 82 2.36 -4.72 -5.32
CA ARG A 82 3.02 -5.39 -6.43
C ARG A 82 3.49 -4.36 -7.46
N GLU A 83 4.69 -4.57 -8.02
CA GLU A 83 5.29 -3.69 -9.03
C GLU A 83 4.58 -3.83 -10.38
N THR A 84 3.45 -3.13 -10.54
CA THR A 84 2.69 -3.09 -11.79
C THR A 84 2.10 -1.69 -12.02
N GLY A 85 2.16 -1.21 -13.26
CA GLY A 85 1.63 0.09 -13.67
C GLY A 85 1.99 1.21 -12.70
N GLY A 86 1.03 2.06 -12.38
CA GLY A 86 1.24 3.21 -11.50
C GLY A 86 1.72 2.88 -10.07
N LEU A 87 1.54 1.66 -9.57
CA LEU A 87 2.09 1.25 -8.28
C LEU A 87 3.62 1.24 -8.32
N ARG A 88 4.22 0.71 -9.39
CA ARG A 88 5.67 0.71 -9.61
C ARG A 88 6.23 2.12 -9.75
N ASP A 89 5.46 3.02 -10.39
CA ASP A 89 5.93 4.39 -10.65
C ASP A 89 5.87 5.26 -9.40
N THR A 90 4.96 4.99 -8.48
CA THR A 90 4.64 5.86 -7.35
C THR A 90 5.17 5.38 -6.00
N VAL A 91 5.35 4.07 -5.80
CA VAL A 91 5.87 3.50 -4.56
C VAL A 91 7.33 3.13 -4.72
N LYS A 92 8.19 3.75 -3.94
CA LYS A 92 9.63 3.47 -3.94
C LYS A 92 9.97 2.47 -2.84
N PRO A 93 10.54 1.30 -3.19
CA PRO A 93 10.86 0.26 -2.22
C PRO A 93 11.78 0.78 -1.12
N PHE A 94 11.48 0.40 0.12
CA PHE A 94 12.31 0.74 1.27
C PHE A 94 13.66 0.03 1.21
N ASN A 95 14.74 0.80 1.34
CA ASN A 95 16.09 0.31 1.52
C ASN A 95 16.54 0.61 2.96
N GLU A 96 16.74 -0.43 3.77
CA GLU A 96 17.11 -0.30 5.18
C GLU A 96 18.54 0.21 5.41
N TYR A 97 19.43 -0.01 4.45
CA TYR A 97 20.85 0.40 4.55
C TYR A 97 21.01 1.89 4.29
N GLU A 98 20.30 2.40 3.29
CA GLU A 98 20.33 3.82 2.93
C GLU A 98 19.24 4.62 3.65
N ASN A 99 18.28 3.91 4.26
CA ASN A 99 17.08 4.48 4.87
C ASN A 99 16.30 5.37 3.88
N THR A 100 16.10 4.88 2.66
CA THR A 100 15.36 5.53 1.58
C THR A 100 14.09 4.75 1.24
N GLY A 101 13.23 5.32 0.37
CA GLY A 101 11.96 4.70 -0.02
C GLY A 101 10.79 5.11 0.88
N ASP A 102 9.57 4.88 0.40
CA ASP A 102 8.33 5.32 1.03
C ASP A 102 7.28 4.19 1.19
N GLY A 103 7.61 2.96 0.75
CA GLY A 103 6.76 1.79 0.90
C GLY A 103 7.52 0.50 0.65
N PHE A 104 6.79 -0.58 0.42
CA PHE A 104 7.38 -1.90 0.09
C PHE A 104 6.81 -2.40 -1.22
N SER A 105 7.62 -3.17 -1.96
CA SER A 105 7.16 -3.75 -3.21
C SER A 105 7.67 -5.17 -3.43
N PHE A 106 6.96 -5.93 -4.27
CA PHE A 106 7.36 -7.23 -4.78
C PHE A 106 7.05 -7.32 -6.28
N ALA A 107 7.88 -8.03 -7.02
CA ALA A 107 7.84 -8.01 -8.48
C ALA A 107 6.83 -9.01 -9.06
N ASN A 108 6.89 -10.26 -8.62
CA ASN A 108 6.12 -11.33 -9.24
C ASN A 108 4.72 -11.47 -8.64
N TYR A 109 3.74 -11.88 -9.45
CA TYR A 109 2.40 -12.22 -8.97
C TYR A 109 2.44 -13.60 -8.27
N ASN A 110 3.04 -13.61 -7.08
CA ASN A 110 3.36 -14.81 -6.31
C ASN A 110 3.10 -14.57 -4.82
N GLY A 111 2.40 -15.52 -4.19
CA GLY A 111 2.02 -15.44 -2.77
C GLY A 111 3.20 -15.54 -1.80
N ASP A 112 4.24 -16.31 -2.13
CA ASP A 112 5.40 -16.47 -1.25
C ASP A 112 6.26 -15.19 -1.23
N GLU A 113 6.42 -14.55 -2.39
CA GLU A 113 7.12 -13.28 -2.49
C GLU A 113 6.35 -12.18 -1.76
N MET A 114 5.04 -12.10 -1.94
CA MET A 114 4.17 -11.19 -1.19
C MET A 114 4.31 -11.41 0.33
N LEU A 115 4.26 -12.66 0.77
CA LEU A 115 4.38 -13.00 2.20
C LEU A 115 5.76 -12.62 2.75
N SER A 116 6.83 -12.82 1.97
CA SER A 116 8.19 -12.41 2.33
C SER A 116 8.27 -10.92 2.58
N VAL A 117 7.70 -10.10 1.68
CA VAL A 117 7.68 -8.65 1.82
C VAL A 117 6.80 -8.18 2.98
N ILE A 118 5.66 -8.82 3.23
CA ILE A 118 4.85 -8.57 4.42
C ILE A 118 5.66 -8.86 5.70
N ASN A 119 6.40 -9.96 5.76
CA ASN A 119 7.23 -10.28 6.92
C ASN A 119 8.38 -9.29 7.10
N TYR A 120 9.00 -8.83 6.00
CA TYR A 120 10.00 -7.78 6.05
C TYR A 120 9.42 -6.46 6.54
N SER A 121 8.26 -6.03 6.05
CA SER A 121 7.58 -4.82 6.52
C SER A 121 7.24 -4.88 8.01
N LYS A 122 6.79 -6.04 8.51
CA LYS A 122 6.57 -6.29 9.95
C LYS A 122 7.86 -6.14 10.76
N HIS A 123 8.98 -6.69 10.26
CA HIS A 123 10.28 -6.51 10.91
C HIS A 123 10.63 -5.02 11.05
N ILE A 124 10.50 -4.25 9.98
CA ILE A 124 10.78 -2.80 10.01
C ILE A 124 9.81 -2.09 10.98
N PHE A 125 8.53 -2.42 10.94
CA PHE A 125 7.51 -1.82 11.83
C PHE A 125 7.82 -2.03 13.31
N PHE A 126 8.19 -3.27 13.72
CA PHE A 126 8.39 -3.61 15.12
C PHE A 126 9.80 -3.34 15.62
N ASP A 127 10.81 -3.57 14.79
CA ASP A 127 12.21 -3.54 15.23
C ASP A 127 12.96 -2.28 14.78
N ARG A 128 12.43 -1.55 13.81
CA ARG A 128 13.01 -0.34 13.21
C ARG A 128 12.03 0.83 13.19
N ARG A 129 11.31 1.05 14.28
CA ARG A 129 10.22 2.05 14.36
C ARG A 129 10.61 3.44 13.91
N LYS A 130 11.83 3.87 14.17
CA LYS A 130 12.33 5.17 13.70
C LYS A 130 12.34 5.24 12.16
N GLN A 131 12.84 4.20 11.50
CA GLN A 131 12.87 4.13 10.04
C GLN A 131 11.46 4.03 9.45
N TRP A 132 10.57 3.29 10.12
CA TRP A 132 9.15 3.24 9.74
C TRP A 132 8.49 4.63 9.77
N ASN A 133 8.68 5.40 10.84
CA ASN A 133 8.14 6.75 10.95
C ASN A 133 8.73 7.69 9.87
N GLN A 134 10.02 7.60 9.60
CA GLN A 134 10.66 8.38 8.52
C GLN A 134 10.13 7.99 7.12
N MET A 135 9.74 6.73 6.91
CA MET A 135 9.09 6.28 5.69
C MET A 135 7.69 6.92 5.55
N ILE A 136 6.92 6.98 6.65
CA ILE A 136 5.64 7.70 6.69
C ILE A 136 5.84 9.16 6.30
N ASP A 137 6.81 9.86 6.92
CA ASP A 137 7.08 11.27 6.64
C ASP A 137 7.40 11.51 5.15
N ARG A 138 8.20 10.63 4.55
CA ARG A 138 8.50 10.69 3.10
C ARG A 138 7.27 10.46 2.24
N GLY A 139 6.46 9.46 2.56
CA GLY A 139 5.23 9.16 1.84
C GLY A 139 4.24 10.32 1.89
N MET A 140 4.05 10.92 3.07
CA MET A 140 3.17 12.08 3.25
C MET A 140 3.69 13.34 2.55
N ALA A 141 5.01 13.48 2.38
CA ALA A 141 5.63 14.62 1.71
C ALA A 141 5.56 14.52 0.17
N ASN A 142 5.22 13.37 -0.40
CA ASN A 142 5.08 13.23 -1.84
C ASN A 142 3.97 14.15 -2.39
N ASP A 143 4.30 14.90 -3.41
CA ASP A 143 3.35 15.79 -4.11
C ASP A 143 2.90 15.15 -5.44
N TYR A 144 1.68 14.65 -5.43
CA TYR A 144 0.98 14.11 -6.60
C TYR A 144 -0.10 15.07 -7.12
N SER A 145 -0.03 16.34 -6.76
CA SER A 145 -0.99 17.37 -7.20
C SER A 145 -0.84 17.69 -8.70
N TRP A 146 -1.88 18.30 -9.23
CA TRP A 146 -1.85 18.86 -10.59
C TRP A 146 -0.78 19.93 -10.76
N ASN A 147 -0.43 20.68 -9.71
CA ASN A 147 0.64 21.67 -9.77
C ASN A 147 1.99 21.05 -10.12
N ASN A 148 2.29 19.89 -9.55
CA ASN A 148 3.51 19.14 -9.92
C ASN A 148 3.44 18.57 -11.34
N SER A 149 2.26 18.11 -11.80
CA SER A 149 2.08 17.55 -13.14
C SER A 149 2.04 18.61 -14.24
N LYS A 150 1.53 19.81 -13.95
CA LYS A 150 1.37 20.92 -14.89
C LYS A 150 2.65 21.26 -15.64
N GLY A 151 3.77 21.38 -14.94
CA GLY A 151 5.05 21.72 -15.58
C GLY A 151 5.52 20.71 -16.64
N LYS A 152 5.17 19.43 -16.48
CA LYS A 152 5.48 18.39 -17.47
C LYS A 152 4.65 18.57 -18.76
N TYR A 153 3.36 18.92 -18.62
CA TYR A 153 2.49 19.21 -19.75
C TYR A 153 2.91 20.51 -20.47
N GLU A 154 3.21 21.55 -19.73
CA GLU A 154 3.70 22.82 -20.28
C GLU A 154 5.01 22.62 -21.05
N GLY A 155 5.96 21.85 -20.48
CA GLY A 155 7.20 21.52 -21.15
C GLY A 155 6.98 20.73 -22.45
N LEU A 156 6.05 19.79 -22.47
CA LEU A 156 5.68 19.06 -23.69
C LEU A 156 5.07 20.00 -24.76
N TYR A 157 4.15 20.87 -24.37
CA TYR A 157 3.53 21.81 -25.30
C TYR A 157 4.54 22.80 -25.86
N ASN A 158 5.44 23.36 -25.03
CA ASN A 158 6.50 24.24 -25.48
C ASN A 158 7.43 23.54 -26.48
N TYR A 159 7.82 22.29 -26.19
CA TYR A 159 8.62 21.48 -27.10
C TYR A 159 7.94 21.29 -28.46
N LEU A 160 6.64 20.99 -28.47
CA LEU A 160 5.88 20.79 -29.72
C LEU A 160 5.66 22.08 -30.49
N LEU A 161 5.59 23.22 -29.82
CA LEU A 161 5.40 24.54 -30.43
C LEU A 161 6.72 25.21 -30.85
N GLY A 162 7.85 24.62 -30.50
CA GLY A 162 9.18 25.16 -30.82
C GLY A 162 9.54 26.44 -30.01
N CYS A 163 8.95 26.56 -28.82
CA CYS A 163 9.20 27.68 -27.91
C CYS A 163 10.22 27.30 -26.82
#